data_83028e754ff7314924007be3ef3492fe
#
_entry.id   83028e754ff7314924007be3ef3492fe
#
_cell.length_a   1.000
_cell.length_b   1.000
_cell.length_c   1.000
_cell.angle_alpha   90.00
_cell.angle_beta   90.00
_cell.angle_gamma   90.00
#
_symmetry.space_group_name_H-M   'P 1'
#
loop_
_entity.id
_entity.type
_entity.pdbx_description
1 polymer ?
#
loop_
_entity_poly.entity_id
_entity_poly.type
_entity_poly.pdbx_seq_one_letter_code
_entity_poly.pdbx_strand_id
1 'polypeptide(L)'
;SIARRVQDPLAELVKIDPKSIGVGQYQHDVDQLKLKKSLDMTVESCVNSVGVNLNTASQHLLMYVSGLGPQLAKNIVEYRRENGAFKSRSEIKKVARLGANAFVQCAGFLRIPNTKNPLDNSAVHPESYYIVENMAKDCGCTITQLISDKEKRKSVKLEKYVTDTVGMPTLNDIMKELDKPGRDPRSEVEVFEFDKNVKEVSDLIPGMELNGI
;
A
#
# COMPACT_ATOMS: atom_id res chain seq x y z
N SER A 1 -12.03 9.50 -11.56
CA SER A 1 -11.90 10.78 -12.25
C SER A 1 -10.64 10.81 -13.11
N ILE A 2 -10.59 11.66 -14.13
CA ILE A 2 -9.41 11.76 -15.02
C ILE A 2 -8.15 12.11 -14.20
N ALA A 3 -8.24 13.08 -13.27
CA ALA A 3 -7.11 13.46 -12.43
C ALA A 3 -6.53 12.30 -11.62
N ARG A 4 -7.35 11.43 -11.06
CA ARG A 4 -6.87 10.26 -10.32
C ARG A 4 -6.19 9.22 -11.22
N ARG A 5 -6.65 9.07 -12.47
CA ARG A 5 -5.99 8.19 -13.45
C ARG A 5 -4.58 8.65 -13.78
N VAL A 6 -4.33 9.96 -13.73
CA VAL A 6 -2.98 10.52 -13.94
C VAL A 6 -2.11 10.29 -12.70
N GLN A 7 -2.69 10.40 -11.49
CA GLN A 7 -1.94 10.20 -10.24
C GLN A 7 -1.57 8.75 -9.98
N ASP A 8 -2.52 7.84 -10.11
CA ASP A 8 -2.34 6.40 -9.90
C ASP A 8 -3.33 5.62 -10.78
N PRO A 9 -2.94 5.27 -12.02
CA PRO A 9 -3.82 4.55 -12.94
C PRO A 9 -4.20 3.18 -12.42
N LEU A 10 -3.31 2.48 -11.70
CA LEU A 10 -3.56 1.15 -11.19
C LEU A 10 -4.62 1.15 -10.07
N ALA A 11 -4.60 2.17 -9.20
CA ALA A 11 -5.63 2.34 -8.18
C ALA A 11 -7.03 2.62 -8.77
N GLU A 12 -7.12 3.18 -9.99
CA GLU A 12 -8.38 3.41 -10.66
C GLU A 12 -8.89 2.17 -11.45
N LEU A 13 -8.02 1.19 -11.74
CA LEU A 13 -8.41 -0.07 -12.39
C LEU A 13 -9.39 -0.89 -11.57
N VAL A 14 -9.39 -0.78 -10.25
CA VAL A 14 -10.36 -1.48 -9.37
C VAL A 14 -11.82 -1.14 -9.66
N LYS A 15 -12.09 -0.09 -10.45
CA LYS A 15 -13.44 0.28 -10.90
C LYS A 15 -13.92 -0.54 -12.09
N ILE A 16 -13.04 -1.26 -12.74
CA ILE A 16 -13.34 -2.12 -13.88
C ILE A 16 -13.47 -3.54 -13.36
N ASP A 17 -14.55 -4.22 -13.74
CA ASP A 17 -14.71 -5.65 -13.41
C ASP A 17 -13.51 -6.42 -14.01
N PRO A 18 -12.75 -7.19 -13.20
CA PRO A 18 -11.60 -7.97 -13.68
C PRO A 18 -11.94 -8.89 -14.87
N LYS A 19 -13.15 -9.42 -14.93
CA LYS A 19 -13.60 -10.22 -16.08
C LYS A 19 -13.62 -9.43 -17.39
N SER A 20 -13.90 -8.13 -17.32
CA SER A 20 -13.95 -7.27 -18.52
C SER A 20 -12.55 -6.94 -19.07
N ILE A 21 -11.50 -7.10 -18.25
CA ILE A 21 -10.12 -6.92 -18.68
C ILE A 21 -9.64 -8.17 -19.45
N GLY A 22 -10.22 -9.34 -19.12
CA GLY A 22 -9.80 -10.65 -19.62
C GLY A 22 -8.73 -11.30 -18.73
N VAL A 23 -9.09 -12.43 -18.12
CA VAL A 23 -8.22 -13.16 -17.19
C VAL A 23 -7.64 -14.44 -17.79
N GLY A 24 -8.16 -14.88 -18.92
CA GLY A 24 -7.69 -16.07 -19.62
C GLY A 24 -8.55 -16.47 -20.79
N GLN A 25 -7.98 -17.23 -21.72
CA GLN A 25 -8.64 -17.70 -22.93
C GLN A 25 -9.92 -18.50 -22.63
N TYR A 26 -9.90 -19.29 -21.58
CA TYR A 26 -10.99 -20.18 -21.18
C TYR A 26 -11.83 -19.64 -20.03
N GLN A 27 -11.85 -18.32 -19.80
CA GLN A 27 -12.61 -17.73 -18.68
C GLN A 27 -14.12 -18.01 -18.76
N HIS A 28 -14.66 -18.29 -19.95
CA HIS A 28 -16.07 -18.58 -20.16
C HIS A 28 -16.44 -20.04 -19.87
N ASP A 29 -15.45 -20.93 -19.85
CA ASP A 29 -15.64 -22.38 -19.67
C ASP A 29 -15.62 -22.80 -18.20
N VAL A 30 -15.28 -21.88 -17.28
CA VAL A 30 -15.26 -22.12 -15.85
C VAL A 30 -16.51 -21.58 -15.16
N ASP A 31 -16.77 -22.08 -13.93
CA ASP A 31 -17.86 -21.58 -13.08
C ASP A 31 -17.68 -20.08 -12.81
N GLN A 32 -18.65 -19.30 -13.31
CA GLN A 32 -18.57 -17.83 -13.28
C GLN A 32 -18.67 -17.25 -11.86
N LEU A 33 -19.35 -17.93 -10.94
CA LEU A 33 -19.44 -17.48 -9.54
C LEU A 33 -18.12 -17.72 -8.79
N LYS A 34 -17.52 -18.88 -9.01
CA LYS A 34 -16.21 -19.20 -8.44
C LYS A 34 -15.12 -18.31 -9.02
N LEU A 35 -15.14 -18.07 -10.34
CA LEU A 35 -14.20 -17.15 -10.99
C LEU A 35 -14.30 -15.75 -10.37
N LYS A 36 -15.51 -15.20 -10.26
CA LYS A 36 -15.72 -13.88 -9.65
C LYS A 36 -15.17 -13.83 -8.23
N LYS A 37 -15.51 -14.80 -7.39
CA LYS A 37 -15.00 -14.86 -6.01
C LYS A 37 -13.48 -14.90 -5.94
N SER A 38 -12.85 -15.70 -6.78
CA SER A 38 -11.39 -15.81 -6.84
C SER A 38 -10.74 -14.50 -7.27
N LEU A 39 -11.32 -13.81 -8.27
CA LEU A 39 -10.84 -12.50 -8.73
C LEU A 39 -11.01 -11.42 -7.66
N ASP A 40 -12.15 -11.37 -6.98
CA ASP A 40 -12.39 -10.42 -5.90
C ASP A 40 -11.38 -10.61 -4.76
N MET A 41 -11.09 -11.86 -4.37
CA MET A 41 -10.07 -12.20 -3.37
C MET A 41 -8.65 -11.78 -3.82
N THR A 42 -8.33 -11.98 -5.10
CA THR A 42 -7.03 -11.59 -5.66
C THR A 42 -6.87 -10.06 -5.63
N VAL A 43 -7.90 -9.32 -6.06
CA VAL A 43 -7.87 -7.84 -6.01
C VAL A 43 -7.73 -7.35 -4.57
N GLU A 44 -8.49 -7.90 -3.64
CA GLU A 44 -8.37 -7.57 -2.21
C GLU A 44 -6.95 -7.81 -1.68
N SER A 45 -6.38 -8.97 -1.98
CA SER A 45 -5.01 -9.32 -1.59
C SER A 45 -3.99 -8.33 -2.17
N CYS A 46 -4.09 -8.00 -3.45
CA CYS A 46 -3.20 -7.04 -4.10
C CYS A 46 -3.33 -5.63 -3.50
N VAL A 47 -4.55 -5.15 -3.28
CA VAL A 47 -4.81 -3.83 -2.69
C VAL A 47 -4.22 -3.74 -1.29
N ASN A 48 -4.41 -4.76 -0.47
CA ASN A 48 -3.89 -4.80 0.90
C ASN A 48 -2.35 -4.91 0.93
N SER A 49 -1.73 -5.65 0.01
CA SER A 49 -0.27 -5.76 -0.06
C SER A 49 0.40 -4.45 -0.46
N VAL A 50 -0.20 -3.68 -1.37
CA VAL A 50 0.28 -2.35 -1.77
C VAL A 50 0.07 -1.32 -0.66
N GLY A 51 -1.05 -1.42 0.03
CA GLY A 51 -1.53 -0.41 0.96
C GLY A 51 -2.23 0.76 0.25
N VAL A 52 -3.08 1.46 0.97
CA VAL A 52 -3.98 2.46 0.42
C VAL A 52 -3.80 3.81 1.10
N ASN A 53 -3.55 4.85 0.33
CA ASN A 53 -3.48 6.21 0.87
C ASN A 53 -4.88 6.69 1.29
N LEU A 54 -5.07 6.86 2.60
CA LEU A 54 -6.35 7.22 3.20
C LEU A 54 -6.90 8.57 2.68
N ASN A 55 -6.01 9.50 2.34
CA ASN A 55 -6.39 10.85 1.94
C ASN A 55 -6.72 11.00 0.45
N THR A 56 -6.20 10.12 -0.40
CA THR A 56 -6.39 10.22 -1.86
C THR A 56 -7.26 9.14 -2.46
N ALA A 57 -7.38 8.00 -1.78
CA ALA A 57 -8.11 6.83 -2.29
C ALA A 57 -9.58 7.14 -2.63
N SER A 58 -10.08 6.50 -3.69
CA SER A 58 -11.49 6.51 -4.03
C SER A 58 -12.28 5.59 -3.09
N GLN A 59 -13.59 5.79 -3.02
CA GLN A 59 -14.48 4.86 -2.30
C GLN A 59 -14.32 3.43 -2.82
N HIS A 60 -14.20 3.26 -4.15
CA HIS A 60 -14.03 1.95 -4.77
C HIS A 60 -12.75 1.24 -4.34
N LEU A 61 -11.64 1.97 -4.21
CA LEU A 61 -10.39 1.39 -3.72
C LEU A 61 -10.47 1.04 -2.24
N LEU A 62 -11.06 1.91 -1.43
CA LEU A 62 -11.23 1.67 0.02
C LEU A 62 -12.10 0.45 0.33
N MET A 63 -13.05 0.09 -0.54
CA MET A 63 -13.88 -1.10 -0.36
C MET A 63 -13.11 -2.41 -0.36
N TYR A 64 -11.94 -2.45 -1.00
CA TYR A 64 -11.05 -3.63 -1.03
C TYR A 64 -10.07 -3.68 0.15
N VAL A 65 -10.05 -2.65 0.99
CA VAL A 65 -9.25 -2.70 2.22
C VAL A 65 -9.94 -3.62 3.23
N SER A 66 -9.19 -4.57 3.77
CA SER A 66 -9.69 -5.53 4.75
C SER A 66 -10.35 -4.80 5.94
N GLY A 67 -11.51 -5.23 6.34
CA GLY A 67 -12.30 -4.58 7.39
C GLY A 67 -13.09 -3.33 6.98
N LEU A 68 -12.97 -2.87 5.72
CA LEU A 68 -13.70 -1.72 5.19
C LEU A 68 -14.71 -2.18 4.12
N GLY A 69 -15.94 -2.41 4.49
CA GLY A 69 -17.01 -2.65 3.51
C GLY A 69 -17.46 -1.37 2.79
N PRO A 70 -18.40 -1.48 1.83
CA PRO A 70 -18.88 -0.34 1.04
C PRO A 70 -19.35 0.85 1.86
N GLN A 71 -20.03 0.59 2.98
CA GLN A 71 -20.58 1.64 3.84
C GLN A 71 -19.47 2.41 4.57
N LEU A 72 -18.47 1.70 5.13
CA LEU A 72 -17.35 2.35 5.81
C LEU A 72 -16.47 3.13 4.83
N ALA A 73 -16.22 2.59 3.63
CA ALA A 73 -15.52 3.29 2.57
C ALA A 73 -16.22 4.61 2.19
N LYS A 74 -17.55 4.60 2.09
CA LYS A 74 -18.36 5.81 1.87
C LYS A 74 -18.20 6.80 3.02
N ASN A 75 -18.35 6.34 4.26
CA ASN A 75 -18.25 7.20 5.45
C ASN A 75 -16.86 7.85 5.57
N ILE A 76 -15.79 7.14 5.22
CA ILE A 76 -14.42 7.69 5.19
C ILE A 76 -14.32 8.84 4.18
N VAL A 77 -14.86 8.66 2.98
CA VAL A 77 -14.83 9.71 1.94
C VAL A 77 -15.67 10.92 2.36
N GLU A 78 -16.83 10.71 2.98
CA GLU A 78 -17.69 11.77 3.52
C GLU A 78 -16.99 12.52 4.64
N TYR A 79 -16.43 11.80 5.61
CA TYR A 79 -15.67 12.40 6.71
C TYR A 79 -14.52 13.30 6.19
N ARG A 80 -13.77 12.81 5.21
CA ARG A 80 -12.68 13.55 4.58
C ARG A 80 -13.15 14.81 3.86
N ARG A 81 -14.35 14.75 3.25
CA ARG A 81 -14.95 15.92 2.59
C ARG A 81 -15.37 17.00 3.58
N GLU A 82 -15.88 16.61 4.74
CA GLU A 82 -16.41 17.52 5.76
C GLU A 82 -15.32 18.06 6.68
N ASN A 83 -14.35 17.23 7.08
CA ASN A 83 -13.35 17.55 8.09
C ASN A 83 -11.94 17.77 7.51
N GLY A 84 -11.76 17.62 6.20
CA GLY A 84 -10.46 17.69 5.55
C GLY A 84 -9.66 16.37 5.64
N ALA A 85 -8.39 16.45 5.28
CA ALA A 85 -7.49 15.30 5.25
C ALA A 85 -7.19 14.77 6.67
N PHE A 86 -7.12 13.45 6.81
CA PHE A 86 -6.65 12.80 8.03
C PHE A 86 -5.19 13.16 8.33
N LYS A 87 -4.91 13.52 9.57
CA LYS A 87 -3.58 13.92 10.05
C LYS A 87 -2.83 12.78 10.74
N SER A 88 -3.53 11.71 11.08
CA SER A 88 -2.96 10.50 11.67
C SER A 88 -3.85 9.29 11.38
N ARG A 89 -3.27 8.10 11.42
CA ARG A 89 -4.00 6.85 11.22
C ARG A 89 -5.07 6.62 12.30
N SER A 90 -4.82 7.09 13.52
CA SER A 90 -5.77 6.99 14.63
C SER A 90 -7.05 7.84 14.43
N GLU A 91 -6.98 8.90 13.62
CA GLU A 91 -8.17 9.74 13.36
C GLU A 91 -9.28 9.01 12.60
N ILE A 92 -8.98 7.90 11.94
CA ILE A 92 -10.02 7.09 11.27
C ILE A 92 -11.07 6.57 12.26
N LYS A 93 -10.74 6.45 13.55
CA LYS A 93 -11.69 6.09 14.62
C LYS A 93 -12.83 7.10 14.80
N LYS A 94 -12.68 8.33 14.27
CA LYS A 94 -13.72 9.37 14.31
C LYS A 94 -14.76 9.17 13.20
N VAL A 95 -14.51 8.27 12.25
CA VAL A 95 -15.44 7.98 11.14
C VAL A 95 -16.67 7.25 11.68
N ALA A 96 -17.85 7.71 11.29
CA ALA A 96 -19.12 7.13 11.72
C ALA A 96 -19.19 5.63 11.40
N ARG A 97 -19.63 4.83 12.38
CA ARG A 97 -19.76 3.36 12.32
C ARG A 97 -18.45 2.58 12.19
N LEU A 98 -17.28 3.21 12.25
CA LEU A 98 -16.01 2.52 12.27
C LEU A 98 -15.70 2.09 13.72
N GLY A 99 -16.06 0.86 14.05
CA GLY A 99 -15.82 0.27 15.36
C GLY A 99 -14.36 -0.15 15.58
N ALA A 100 -14.04 -0.55 16.80
CA ALA A 100 -12.70 -0.99 17.19
C ALA A 100 -12.20 -2.15 16.33
N ASN A 101 -13.03 -3.16 16.06
CA ASN A 101 -12.67 -4.32 15.24
C ASN A 101 -12.34 -3.92 13.80
N ALA A 102 -13.15 -3.04 13.19
CA ALA A 102 -12.88 -2.55 11.84
C ALA A 102 -11.55 -1.76 11.79
N PHE A 103 -11.25 -0.97 12.82
CA PHE A 103 -9.98 -0.26 12.94
C PHE A 103 -8.80 -1.22 12.98
N VAL A 104 -8.84 -2.24 13.83
CA VAL A 104 -7.77 -3.24 13.93
C VAL A 104 -7.55 -3.96 12.60
N GLN A 105 -8.62 -4.30 11.89
CA GLN A 105 -8.51 -4.99 10.60
C GLN A 105 -7.96 -4.11 9.48
N CYS A 106 -8.31 -2.82 9.42
CA CYS A 106 -7.93 -1.97 8.29
C CYS A 106 -6.65 -1.15 8.51
N ALA A 107 -6.29 -0.86 9.76
CA ALA A 107 -5.26 0.11 10.08
C ALA A 107 -3.88 -0.23 9.49
N GLY A 108 -3.52 -1.52 9.42
CA GLY A 108 -2.26 -1.98 8.84
C GLY A 108 -2.13 -1.74 7.33
N PHE A 109 -3.24 -1.57 6.62
CA PHE A 109 -3.28 -1.39 5.17
C PHE A 109 -3.46 0.06 4.72
N LEU A 110 -3.74 0.96 5.65
CA LEU A 110 -3.91 2.38 5.36
C LEU A 110 -2.59 3.13 5.51
N ARG A 111 -2.35 4.07 4.62
CA ARG A 111 -1.14 4.91 4.59
C ARG A 111 -1.53 6.37 4.62
N ILE A 112 -0.78 7.16 5.37
CA ILE A 112 -0.91 8.63 5.38
C ILE A 112 0.50 9.21 5.29
N PRO A 113 0.92 9.69 4.13
CA PRO A 113 2.22 10.33 3.97
C PRO A 113 2.27 11.68 4.69
N ASN A 114 3.47 12.12 5.03
CA ASN A 114 3.74 13.44 5.61
C ASN A 114 3.02 13.74 6.94
N THR A 115 2.83 12.71 7.78
CA THR A 115 2.30 12.86 9.13
C THR A 115 3.41 13.14 10.16
N LYS A 116 3.01 13.54 11.37
CA LYS A 116 3.95 13.71 12.49
C LYS A 116 4.62 12.39 12.89
N ASN A 117 3.88 11.28 12.81
CA ASN A 117 4.42 9.95 13.07
C ASN A 117 4.76 9.27 11.73
N PRO A 118 6.04 9.06 11.40
CA PRO A 118 6.44 8.43 10.14
C PRO A 118 5.89 7.01 9.98
N LEU A 119 5.52 6.33 11.07
CA LEU A 119 4.91 5.00 11.02
C LEU A 119 3.52 5.00 10.40
N ASP A 120 2.81 6.13 10.35
CA ASP A 120 1.52 6.23 9.66
C ASP A 120 1.62 6.02 8.14
N ASN A 121 2.82 6.13 7.58
CA ASN A 121 3.10 5.82 6.17
C ASN A 121 3.81 4.46 6.01
N SER A 122 3.62 3.54 6.93
CA SER A 122 4.25 2.21 6.89
C SER A 122 3.21 1.09 7.03
N ALA A 123 3.60 -0.17 6.79
CA ALA A 123 2.77 -1.34 7.05
C ALA A 123 2.77 -1.74 8.53
N VAL A 124 3.58 -1.11 9.39
CA VAL A 124 3.55 -1.38 10.83
C VAL A 124 2.17 -1.06 11.38
N HIS A 125 1.57 -2.04 12.06
CA HIS A 125 0.26 -1.87 12.67
C HIS A 125 0.32 -0.88 13.85
N PRO A 126 -0.67 0.01 14.06
CA PRO A 126 -0.66 0.98 15.16
C PRO A 126 -0.49 0.37 16.55
N GLU A 127 -0.97 -0.85 16.75
CA GLU A 127 -0.78 -1.59 18.01
C GLU A 127 0.69 -1.94 18.27
N SER A 128 1.53 -1.97 17.25
CA SER A 128 2.96 -2.27 17.35
C SER A 128 3.85 -1.03 17.35
N TYR A 129 3.28 0.19 17.33
CA TYR A 129 4.08 1.42 17.35
C TYR A 129 4.96 1.54 18.58
N TYR A 130 4.47 1.13 19.75
CA TYR A 130 5.22 1.15 21.00
C TYR A 130 6.53 0.32 20.91
N ILE A 131 6.54 -0.74 20.11
CA ILE A 131 7.73 -1.57 19.90
C ILE A 131 8.80 -0.75 19.18
N VAL A 132 8.43 -0.08 18.09
CA VAL A 132 9.34 0.76 17.32
C VAL A 132 9.82 1.97 18.15
N GLU A 133 8.94 2.55 18.96
CA GLU A 133 9.28 3.62 19.88
C GLU A 133 10.32 3.17 20.93
N ASN A 134 10.15 1.96 21.48
CA ASN A 134 11.12 1.38 22.41
C ASN A 134 12.46 1.07 21.73
N MET A 135 12.43 0.50 20.50
CA MET A 135 13.64 0.30 19.70
C MET A 135 14.40 1.59 19.47
N ALA A 136 13.70 2.67 19.11
CA ALA A 136 14.30 3.98 18.90
C ALA A 136 14.91 4.56 20.19
N LYS A 137 14.21 4.43 21.32
CA LYS A 137 14.72 4.85 22.65
C LYS A 137 15.97 4.08 23.05
N ASP A 138 15.98 2.75 22.89
CA ASP A 138 17.12 1.90 23.24
C ASP A 138 18.35 2.22 22.38
N CYS A 139 18.14 2.61 21.13
CA CYS A 139 19.20 3.06 20.21
C CYS A 139 19.57 4.55 20.39
N GLY A 140 18.95 5.27 21.31
CA GLY A 140 19.19 6.70 21.53
C GLY A 140 18.89 7.57 20.32
N CYS A 141 17.85 7.22 19.53
CA CYS A 141 17.50 7.90 18.30
C CYS A 141 15.99 8.15 18.15
N THR A 142 15.62 8.97 17.18
CA THR A 142 14.22 9.14 16.78
C THR A 142 13.76 8.02 15.84
N ILE A 143 12.44 7.82 15.71
CA ILE A 143 11.87 6.86 14.76
C ILE A 143 12.34 7.18 13.32
N THR A 144 12.36 8.46 12.95
CA THR A 144 12.85 8.90 11.62
C THR A 144 14.32 8.50 11.40
N GLN A 145 15.17 8.65 12.42
CA GLN A 145 16.57 8.22 12.34
C GLN A 145 16.70 6.70 12.28
N LEU A 146 15.85 5.96 13.01
CA LEU A 146 15.83 4.50 12.94
C LEU A 146 15.44 4.01 11.54
N ILE A 147 14.52 4.70 10.87
CA ILE A 147 14.11 4.43 9.48
C ILE A 147 15.22 4.74 8.48
N SER A 148 15.90 5.88 8.63
CA SER A 148 16.89 6.34 7.65
C SER A 148 18.26 5.68 7.79
N ASP A 149 18.63 5.23 9.00
CA ASP A 149 19.97 4.73 9.32
C ASP A 149 19.98 3.20 9.44
N LYS A 150 20.59 2.55 8.44
CA LYS A 150 20.71 1.08 8.39
C LYS A 150 21.56 0.50 9.51
N GLU A 151 22.62 1.22 9.94
CA GLU A 151 23.50 0.71 10.99
C GLU A 151 22.81 0.73 12.35
N LYS A 152 22.02 1.75 12.63
CA LYS A 152 21.17 1.79 13.84
C LYS A 152 20.15 0.64 13.84
N ARG A 153 19.52 0.36 12.71
CA ARG A 153 18.60 -0.79 12.61
C ARG A 153 19.29 -2.12 12.88
N LYS A 154 20.51 -2.32 12.38
CA LYS A 154 21.30 -3.55 12.64
C LYS A 154 21.70 -3.71 14.10
N SER A 155 21.85 -2.62 14.86
CA SER A 155 22.21 -2.65 16.27
C SER A 155 21.04 -3.07 17.18
N VAL A 156 19.81 -3.10 16.67
CA VAL A 156 18.62 -3.49 17.43
C VAL A 156 18.66 -4.99 17.73
N LYS A 157 18.62 -5.33 19.02
CA LYS A 157 18.52 -6.72 19.49
C LYS A 157 17.05 -7.11 19.61
N LEU A 158 16.52 -7.81 18.61
CA LEU A 158 15.10 -8.12 18.49
C LEU A 158 14.57 -9.01 19.62
N GLU A 159 15.44 -9.86 20.19
CA GLU A 159 15.06 -10.78 21.26
C GLU A 159 14.52 -10.05 22.49
N LYS A 160 14.91 -8.79 22.71
CA LYS A 160 14.44 -7.98 23.84
C LYS A 160 12.95 -7.60 23.74
N TYR A 161 12.40 -7.62 22.53
CA TYR A 161 11.03 -7.14 22.25
C TYR A 161 10.05 -8.31 22.03
N VAL A 162 10.50 -9.54 22.19
CA VAL A 162 9.64 -10.71 22.17
C VAL A 162 8.76 -10.71 23.42
N THR A 163 7.45 -10.82 23.21
CA THR A 163 6.44 -10.92 24.26
C THR A 163 5.51 -12.09 23.97
N ASP A 164 4.59 -12.39 24.87
CA ASP A 164 3.57 -13.44 24.67
C ASP A 164 2.70 -13.20 23.43
N THR A 165 2.55 -11.93 23.02
CA THR A 165 1.71 -11.51 21.88
C THR A 165 2.51 -11.13 20.64
N VAL A 166 3.81 -10.89 20.76
CA VAL A 166 4.69 -10.46 19.65
C VAL A 166 5.88 -11.38 19.55
N GLY A 167 5.86 -12.22 18.53
CA GLY A 167 6.94 -13.18 18.25
C GLY A 167 8.01 -12.61 17.30
N MET A 168 9.11 -13.34 17.15
CA MET A 168 10.20 -13.03 16.21
C MET A 168 9.73 -12.79 14.77
N PRO A 169 8.76 -13.54 14.20
CA PRO A 169 8.27 -13.25 12.84
C PRO A 169 7.74 -11.83 12.70
N THR A 170 6.91 -11.38 13.64
CA THR A 170 6.35 -10.01 13.65
C THR A 170 7.45 -8.95 13.76
N LEU A 171 8.46 -9.16 14.61
CA LEU A 171 9.59 -8.24 14.76
C LEU A 171 10.42 -8.16 13.48
N ASN A 172 10.66 -9.28 12.82
CA ASN A 172 11.36 -9.30 11.53
C ASN A 172 10.57 -8.54 10.44
N ASP A 173 9.25 -8.67 10.41
CA ASP A 173 8.42 -7.95 9.44
C ASP A 173 8.41 -6.44 9.73
N ILE A 174 8.36 -6.04 11.01
CA ILE A 174 8.54 -4.64 11.40
C ILE A 174 9.89 -4.12 10.91
N MET A 175 10.98 -4.86 11.10
CA MET A 175 12.31 -4.43 10.65
C MET A 175 12.43 -4.31 9.13
N LYS A 176 11.83 -5.24 8.38
CA LYS A 176 11.76 -5.16 6.91
C LYS A 176 11.00 -3.91 6.46
N GLU A 177 9.90 -3.61 7.14
CA GLU A 177 9.10 -2.42 6.83
C GLU A 177 9.83 -1.12 7.18
N LEU A 178 10.60 -1.09 8.28
CA LEU A 178 11.43 0.07 8.63
C LEU A 178 12.60 0.29 7.65
N ASP A 179 13.07 -0.75 6.96
CA ASP A 179 14.11 -0.61 5.93
C ASP A 179 13.60 0.16 4.71
N LYS A 180 12.35 -0.06 4.33
CA LYS A 180 11.69 0.59 3.19
C LYS A 180 10.22 0.90 3.49
N PRO A 181 9.95 1.89 4.35
CA PRO A 181 8.58 2.18 4.78
C PRO A 181 7.71 2.66 3.62
N GLY A 182 6.51 2.10 3.55
CA GLY A 182 5.53 2.48 2.54
C GLY A 182 5.96 2.16 1.10
N ARG A 183 6.94 1.26 0.91
CA ARG A 183 7.35 0.85 -0.42
C ARG A 183 6.19 0.18 -1.13
N ASP A 184 5.85 0.72 -2.28
CA ASP A 184 4.95 0.08 -3.20
C ASP A 184 5.62 -1.22 -3.72
N PRO A 185 5.06 -2.41 -3.47
CA PRO A 185 5.63 -3.66 -3.96
C PRO A 185 5.49 -3.83 -5.48
N ARG A 186 4.70 -2.96 -6.12
CA ARG A 186 4.63 -2.95 -7.58
C ARG A 186 6.02 -2.65 -8.13
N SER A 187 6.50 -3.46 -9.08
CA SER A 187 7.76 -3.20 -9.77
C SER A 187 7.72 -1.81 -10.40
N GLU A 188 8.81 -1.07 -10.30
CA GLU A 188 9.00 0.11 -11.13
C GLU A 188 8.89 -0.37 -12.58
N VAL A 189 7.85 0.10 -13.27
CA VAL A 189 7.71 -0.14 -14.70
C VAL A 189 8.79 0.72 -15.33
N GLU A 190 9.83 0.08 -15.87
CA GLU A 190 10.75 0.79 -16.76
C GLU A 190 9.90 1.33 -17.91
N VAL A 191 9.79 2.66 -17.95
CA VAL A 191 9.06 3.30 -19.03
C VAL A 191 9.83 3.00 -20.30
N PHE A 192 9.24 2.17 -21.16
CA PHE A 192 9.81 1.90 -22.46
C PHE A 192 9.77 3.20 -23.26
N GLU A 193 10.92 3.81 -23.47
CA GLU A 193 11.07 4.95 -24.36
C GLU A 193 11.78 4.49 -25.62
N PHE A 194 11.18 4.79 -26.78
CA PHE A 194 11.89 4.69 -28.05
C PHE A 194 13.04 5.69 -28.07
N ASP A 195 14.13 5.33 -28.76
CA ASP A 195 15.25 6.24 -28.93
C ASP A 195 14.77 7.51 -29.63
N LYS A 196 14.97 8.67 -28.98
CA LYS A 196 14.50 9.97 -29.45
C LYS A 196 15.21 10.44 -30.72
N ASN A 197 16.35 9.80 -31.04
CA ASN A 197 17.17 10.14 -32.21
C ASN A 197 16.81 9.27 -33.43
N VAL A 198 16.03 8.21 -33.26
CA VAL A 198 15.62 7.32 -34.35
C VAL A 198 14.14 7.53 -34.63
N LYS A 199 13.84 8.27 -35.70
CA LYS A 199 12.47 8.58 -36.15
C LYS A 199 12.12 7.95 -37.47
N GLU A 200 13.11 7.78 -38.34
CA GLU A 200 12.96 7.24 -39.67
C GLU A 200 13.97 6.09 -39.90
N VAL A 201 13.70 5.25 -40.91
CA VAL A 201 14.58 4.10 -41.25
C VAL A 201 15.99 4.59 -41.63
N SER A 202 16.12 5.79 -42.20
CA SER A 202 17.38 6.44 -42.54
C SER A 202 18.27 6.79 -41.34
N ASP A 203 17.71 6.85 -40.15
CA ASP A 203 18.44 7.16 -38.90
C ASP A 203 19.17 5.91 -38.35
N LEU A 204 18.88 4.73 -38.89
CA LEU A 204 19.48 3.47 -38.48
C LEU A 204 20.91 3.32 -38.99
N ILE A 205 21.82 3.06 -38.06
CA ILE A 205 23.24 2.82 -38.37
C ILE A 205 23.57 1.35 -38.09
N PRO A 206 24.29 0.64 -38.96
CA PRO A 206 24.71 -0.73 -38.69
C PRO A 206 25.47 -0.87 -37.37
N GLY A 207 25.02 -1.80 -36.52
CA GLY A 207 25.55 -2.01 -35.16
C GLY A 207 24.87 -1.20 -34.05
N MET A 208 23.83 -0.44 -34.36
CA MET A 208 23.01 0.29 -33.35
C MET A 208 22.17 -0.70 -32.58
N GLU A 209 22.25 -0.62 -31.25
CA GLU A 209 21.38 -1.37 -30.33
C GLU A 209 20.18 -0.50 -29.96
N LEU A 210 18.98 -1.00 -30.21
CA LEU A 210 17.72 -0.31 -29.93
C LEU A 210 16.83 -1.18 -29.05
N ASN A 211 16.13 -0.55 -28.13
CA ASN A 211 15.09 -1.22 -27.38
C ASN A 211 13.91 -1.49 -28.31
N GLY A 212 13.48 -2.74 -28.38
CA GLY A 212 12.34 -3.19 -29.18
C GLY A 212 11.35 -4.00 -28.34
N ILE A 213 10.13 -4.15 -28.84
CA ILE A 213 9.07 -5.01 -28.29
C ILE A 213 9.09 -6.33 -29.04
#